data_7e39a1e014340b9bca09a22d8f8916fb
#
_entry.id   7e39a1e014340b9bca09a22d8f8916fb
#
_cell.length_a   1.000
_cell.length_b   1.000
_cell.length_c   1.000
_cell.angle_alpha   90.00
_cell.angle_beta   90.00
_cell.angle_gamma   90.00
#
_symmetry.space_group_name_H-M   'P 1'
#
loop_
_entity.id
_entity.type
_entity.pdbx_description
1 polymer ?
#
loop_
_entity_poly.entity_id
_entity_poly.type
_entity_poly.pdbx_seq_one_letter_code
_entity_poly.pdbx_strand_id
1 'polypeptide(L)'
;MKYWSREDLEANPEKYLKEVESKRKQAIGKAVDMAVINGKDALKNAQITGAEYLAQSTTTMELGTNNAKSGGIGADIIDGYSKVVELADQNYDFTGFLADQRMKPKLMGAVDLQGRPLFQTSLDLSAKMDNLAGLPTTYTRAVSGKIGAVADTKTRLIGGDFANIKVGFVNDITIRQTDTATLVDGDKTVPLWQQNMEAYLIEAQFAWVIRDVNAFC
;
A
#
# COMPACT_ATOMS: atom_id res chain seq x y z
N MET A 1 17.67 9.47 1.74
CA MET A 1 18.43 10.25 0.76
C MET A 1 19.53 9.37 0.21
N LYS A 2 19.85 9.44 -1.08
CA LYS A 2 20.98 8.71 -1.67
C LYS A 2 21.87 9.67 -2.43
N TYR A 3 23.14 9.54 -2.25
CA TYR A 3 24.20 10.24 -2.93
C TYR A 3 25.29 9.26 -3.34
N TRP A 4 26.00 9.54 -4.41
CA TRP A 4 27.02 8.68 -4.99
C TRP A 4 28.29 9.48 -5.27
N SER A 5 29.44 8.79 -5.30
CA SER A 5 30.68 9.42 -5.79
C SER A 5 30.59 9.62 -7.30
N ARG A 6 31.21 10.68 -7.81
CA ARG A 6 31.24 10.94 -9.25
C ARG A 6 32.00 9.85 -10.00
N GLU A 7 33.04 9.30 -9.39
CA GLU A 7 33.81 8.20 -9.96
C GLU A 7 32.95 6.95 -10.19
N ASP A 8 32.11 6.60 -9.23
CA ASP A 8 31.19 5.48 -9.36
C ASP A 8 30.15 5.70 -10.47
N LEU A 9 29.62 6.92 -10.57
CA LEU A 9 28.65 7.30 -11.61
C LEU A 9 29.28 7.24 -13.02
N GLU A 10 30.51 7.70 -13.19
CA GLU A 10 31.23 7.66 -14.45
C GLU A 10 31.64 6.22 -14.83
N ALA A 11 31.99 5.38 -13.86
CA ALA A 11 32.38 4.00 -14.10
C ALA A 11 31.21 3.12 -14.57
N ASN A 12 29.98 3.39 -14.11
CA ASN A 12 28.82 2.56 -14.44
C ASN A 12 27.49 3.33 -14.43
N PRO A 13 27.30 4.31 -15.32
CA PRO A 13 26.16 5.21 -15.27
C PRO A 13 24.83 4.49 -15.44
N GLU A 14 24.75 3.46 -16.27
CA GLU A 14 23.53 2.72 -16.54
C GLU A 14 22.99 1.99 -15.30
N LYS A 15 23.87 1.40 -14.51
CA LYS A 15 23.51 0.73 -13.25
C LYS A 15 22.88 1.70 -12.27
N TYR A 16 23.48 2.88 -12.10
CA TYR A 16 23.00 3.89 -11.14
C TYR A 16 21.69 4.53 -11.59
N LEU A 17 21.53 4.80 -12.89
CA LEU A 17 20.25 5.28 -13.43
C LEU A 17 19.12 4.28 -13.21
N LYS A 18 19.34 3.01 -13.44
CA LYS A 18 18.35 1.95 -13.16
C LYS A 18 18.02 1.86 -11.65
N GLU A 19 19.03 2.02 -10.79
CA GLU A 19 18.80 2.05 -9.34
C GLU A 19 17.96 3.25 -8.92
N VAL A 20 18.28 4.45 -9.40
CA VAL A 20 17.52 5.68 -9.13
C VAL A 20 16.07 5.51 -9.59
N GLU A 21 15.85 5.00 -10.80
CA GLU A 21 14.51 4.78 -11.33
C GLU A 21 13.71 3.78 -10.50
N SER A 22 14.30 2.66 -10.11
CA SER A 22 13.67 1.66 -9.26
C SER A 22 13.31 2.22 -7.89
N LYS A 23 14.23 2.94 -7.24
CA LYS A 23 14.00 3.56 -5.94
C LYS A 23 12.95 4.67 -6.00
N ARG A 24 12.91 5.44 -7.09
CA ARG A 24 11.89 6.44 -7.36
C ARG A 24 10.49 5.82 -7.37
N LYS A 25 10.30 4.78 -8.20
CA LYS A 25 9.01 4.08 -8.30
C LYS A 25 8.55 3.54 -6.95
N GLN A 26 9.46 2.92 -6.19
CA GLN A 26 9.16 2.40 -4.87
C GLN A 26 8.80 3.49 -3.85
N ALA A 27 9.53 4.60 -3.85
CA ALA A 27 9.30 5.69 -2.90
C ALA A 27 7.96 6.41 -3.16
N ILE A 28 7.67 6.71 -4.43
CA ILE A 28 6.40 7.35 -4.81
C ILE A 28 5.23 6.41 -4.53
N GLY A 29 5.32 5.13 -4.93
CA GLY A 29 4.28 4.14 -4.65
C GLY A 29 4.00 4.03 -3.15
N LYS A 30 5.02 3.96 -2.30
CA LYS A 30 4.84 3.94 -0.85
C LYS A 30 4.17 5.21 -0.31
N ALA A 31 4.55 6.38 -0.83
CA ALA A 31 3.96 7.64 -0.40
C ALA A 31 2.47 7.72 -0.76
N VAL A 32 2.11 7.35 -1.98
CA VAL A 32 0.71 7.32 -2.45
C VAL A 32 -0.09 6.30 -1.66
N ASP A 33 0.40 5.07 -1.53
CA ASP A 33 -0.30 4.02 -0.80
C ASP A 33 -0.56 4.41 0.66
N MET A 34 0.44 4.96 1.36
CA MET A 34 0.27 5.39 2.76
C MET A 34 -0.69 6.57 2.91
N ALA A 35 -0.64 7.52 1.98
CA ALA A 35 -1.53 8.67 1.99
C ALA A 35 -2.99 8.26 1.73
N VAL A 36 -3.25 7.49 0.69
CA VAL A 36 -4.61 7.08 0.29
C VAL A 36 -5.21 6.07 1.25
N ILE A 37 -4.44 5.09 1.72
CA ILE A 37 -4.97 4.01 2.56
C ILE A 37 -5.05 4.45 4.02
N ASN A 38 -4.01 5.08 4.56
CA ASN A 38 -3.90 5.38 5.99
C ASN A 38 -3.96 6.88 6.33
N GLY A 39 -4.00 7.77 5.34
CA GLY A 39 -3.97 9.21 5.55
C GLY A 39 -2.67 9.71 6.21
N LYS A 40 -1.56 9.01 6.02
CA LYS A 40 -0.30 9.27 6.72
C LYS A 40 0.86 9.49 5.78
N ASP A 41 1.79 10.33 6.21
CA ASP A 41 3.10 10.47 5.58
C ASP A 41 3.92 9.18 5.77
N ALA A 42 4.41 8.61 4.69
CA ALA A 42 5.19 7.38 4.70
C ALA A 42 6.55 7.49 5.42
N LEU A 43 7.09 8.70 5.56
CA LEU A 43 8.40 8.93 6.19
C LEU A 43 8.27 9.21 7.68
N LYS A 44 7.39 10.15 8.05
CA LYS A 44 7.24 10.63 9.43
C LYS A 44 6.08 9.97 10.18
N ASN A 45 5.26 9.18 9.48
CA ASN A 45 4.02 8.61 10.02
C ASN A 45 3.06 9.67 10.63
N ALA A 46 3.21 10.92 10.20
CA ALA A 46 2.35 12.01 10.61
C ALA A 46 1.03 11.95 9.83
N GLN A 47 -0.07 12.30 10.50
CA GLN A 47 -1.37 12.38 9.87
C GLN A 47 -1.42 13.53 8.85
N ILE A 48 -1.92 13.26 7.65
CA ILE A 48 -2.19 14.26 6.63
C ILE A 48 -3.54 14.89 6.95
N THR A 49 -3.56 16.20 7.21
CA THR A 49 -4.78 16.92 7.56
C THR A 49 -5.58 17.32 6.32
N GLY A 50 -6.91 17.24 6.42
CA GLY A 50 -7.82 17.72 5.38
C GLY A 50 -7.99 16.78 4.19
N ALA A 51 -7.55 15.52 4.30
CA ALA A 51 -7.75 14.51 3.27
C ALA A 51 -8.41 13.25 3.86
N GLU A 52 -9.39 12.71 3.17
CA GLU A 52 -10.02 11.43 3.50
C GLU A 52 -9.12 10.26 3.11
N TYR A 53 -9.22 9.15 3.84
CA TYR A 53 -8.42 7.95 3.59
C TYR A 53 -9.24 6.68 3.87
N LEU A 54 -8.88 5.57 3.25
CA LEU A 54 -9.66 4.32 3.28
C LEU A 54 -9.85 3.76 4.69
N ALA A 55 -8.81 3.73 5.49
CA ALA A 55 -8.87 3.21 6.86
C ALA A 55 -9.67 4.09 7.83
N GLN A 56 -10.26 5.19 7.35
CA GLN A 56 -11.18 6.05 8.10
C GLN A 56 -12.61 5.46 8.12
N SER A 57 -12.91 4.50 7.26
CA SER A 57 -14.24 3.87 7.23
C SER A 57 -14.65 3.38 8.63
N THR A 58 -15.91 3.65 8.98
CA THR A 58 -16.54 3.16 10.20
C THR A 58 -17.14 1.76 10.04
N THR A 59 -17.32 1.33 8.77
CA THR A 59 -17.77 -0.02 8.44
C THR A 59 -16.60 -0.98 8.58
N THR A 60 -16.57 -1.73 9.68
CA THR A 60 -15.47 -2.66 9.96
C THR A 60 -15.98 -4.06 10.26
N MET A 61 -15.15 -5.06 9.96
CA MET A 61 -15.37 -6.46 10.30
C MET A 61 -14.13 -7.03 10.99
N GLU A 62 -14.31 -7.66 12.12
CA GLU A 62 -13.22 -8.32 12.83
C GLU A 62 -13.03 -9.73 12.27
N LEU A 63 -11.83 -10.00 11.73
CA LEU A 63 -11.47 -11.33 11.22
C LEU A 63 -11.30 -12.32 12.37
N GLY A 64 -11.94 -13.47 12.28
CA GLY A 64 -11.97 -14.51 13.31
C GLY A 64 -13.24 -14.49 14.16
N THR A 65 -14.22 -13.67 13.82
CA THR A 65 -15.54 -13.64 14.44
C THR A 65 -16.28 -14.94 14.20
N ASN A 66 -16.24 -15.43 12.94
CA ASN A 66 -16.81 -16.72 12.58
C ASN A 66 -15.81 -17.83 12.84
N ASN A 67 -16.22 -18.83 13.61
CA ASN A 67 -15.43 -20.05 13.80
C ASN A 67 -15.59 -21.00 12.59
N ALA A 68 -14.81 -22.08 12.55
CA ALA A 68 -14.87 -23.04 11.44
C ALA A 68 -16.27 -23.64 11.20
N LYS A 69 -17.12 -23.77 12.27
CA LYS A 69 -18.49 -24.26 12.15
C LYS A 69 -19.44 -23.24 11.50
N SER A 70 -19.10 -21.97 11.56
CA SER A 70 -19.86 -20.85 10.97
C SER A 70 -19.27 -20.37 9.65
N GLY A 71 -18.38 -21.12 9.01
CA GLY A 71 -17.76 -20.78 7.74
C GLY A 71 -16.38 -20.10 7.84
N GLY A 72 -15.89 -19.83 9.06
CA GLY A 72 -14.55 -19.29 9.31
C GLY A 72 -14.27 -17.96 8.60
N ILE A 73 -13.05 -17.80 8.13
CA ILE A 73 -12.60 -16.57 7.46
C ILE A 73 -13.37 -16.27 6.15
N GLY A 74 -13.95 -17.28 5.51
CA GLY A 74 -14.80 -17.10 4.33
C GLY A 74 -16.08 -16.36 4.68
N ALA A 75 -16.73 -16.73 5.80
CA ALA A 75 -17.93 -16.05 6.30
C ALA A 75 -17.59 -14.61 6.74
N ASP A 76 -16.47 -14.39 7.43
CA ASP A 76 -16.05 -13.03 7.81
C ASP A 76 -15.92 -12.10 6.58
N ILE A 77 -15.38 -12.62 5.47
CA ILE A 77 -15.25 -11.86 4.22
C ILE A 77 -16.62 -11.56 3.60
N ILE A 78 -17.54 -12.53 3.62
CA ILE A 78 -18.91 -12.36 3.11
C ILE A 78 -19.68 -11.37 3.99
N ASP A 79 -19.53 -11.42 5.31
CA ASP A 79 -20.16 -10.48 6.23
C ASP A 79 -19.65 -9.05 6.00
N GLY A 80 -18.35 -8.87 5.73
CA GLY A 80 -17.77 -7.59 5.33
C GLY A 80 -18.34 -7.08 4.00
N TYR A 81 -18.50 -7.98 3.01
CA TYR A 81 -19.15 -7.68 1.73
C TYR A 81 -20.61 -7.20 1.95
N SER A 82 -21.42 -7.95 2.71
CA SER A 82 -22.81 -7.61 2.99
C SER A 82 -22.93 -6.24 3.66
N LYS A 83 -22.04 -5.92 4.61
CA LYS A 83 -22.04 -4.62 5.29
C LYS A 83 -21.85 -3.44 4.34
N VAL A 84 -21.14 -3.59 3.26
CA VAL A 84 -20.95 -2.52 2.27
C VAL A 84 -22.15 -2.45 1.32
N VAL A 85 -22.59 -3.59 0.79
CA VAL A 85 -23.63 -3.65 -0.25
C VAL A 85 -25.03 -3.39 0.33
N GLU A 86 -25.26 -3.78 1.59
CA GLU A 86 -26.55 -3.59 2.28
C GLU A 86 -26.67 -2.25 3.01
N LEU A 87 -25.69 -1.33 2.83
CA LEU A 87 -25.78 0.01 3.40
C LEU A 87 -27.01 0.71 2.85
N ALA A 88 -27.94 1.02 3.76
CA ALA A 88 -29.18 1.69 3.44
C ALA A 88 -28.91 3.01 2.71
N ASP A 89 -29.68 3.31 1.70
CA ASP A 89 -29.63 4.54 0.90
C ASP A 89 -28.43 4.71 -0.04
N GLN A 90 -27.51 3.73 -0.16
CA GLN A 90 -26.36 3.78 -1.04
C GLN A 90 -26.32 2.55 -1.95
N ASN A 91 -26.06 2.75 -3.22
CA ASN A 91 -25.85 1.68 -4.20
C ASN A 91 -24.37 1.57 -4.49
N TYR A 92 -23.62 0.86 -3.63
CA TYR A 92 -22.20 0.56 -3.86
C TYR A 92 -22.04 -0.79 -4.55
N ASP A 93 -21.24 -0.80 -5.61
CA ASP A 93 -20.79 -2.02 -6.25
C ASP A 93 -19.47 -2.46 -5.60
N PHE A 94 -19.43 -3.66 -5.07
CA PHE A 94 -18.20 -4.18 -4.48
C PHE A 94 -17.27 -4.67 -5.58
N THR A 95 -16.19 -3.93 -5.86
CA THR A 95 -15.36 -4.13 -7.06
C THR A 95 -14.06 -4.89 -6.81
N GLY A 96 -13.59 -5.01 -5.58
CA GLY A 96 -12.33 -5.71 -5.29
C GLY A 96 -11.84 -5.60 -3.86
N PHE A 97 -10.61 -6.10 -3.66
CA PHE A 97 -9.95 -6.13 -2.37
C PHE A 97 -8.52 -5.59 -2.42
N LEU A 98 -8.12 -4.87 -1.36
CA LEU A 98 -6.73 -4.60 -1.00
C LEU A 98 -6.38 -5.41 0.24
N ALA A 99 -5.37 -6.27 0.15
CA ALA A 99 -4.98 -7.16 1.22
C ALA A 99 -3.55 -6.92 1.70
N ASP A 100 -3.29 -7.10 2.99
CA ASP A 100 -1.92 -7.19 3.49
C ASP A 100 -1.30 -8.53 3.10
N GLN A 101 0.01 -8.56 2.86
CA GLN A 101 0.74 -9.80 2.53
C GLN A 101 0.56 -10.91 3.58
N ARG A 102 0.32 -10.54 4.83
CA ARG A 102 0.06 -11.48 5.94
C ARG A 102 -1.30 -12.15 5.87
N MET A 103 -2.19 -11.67 5.01
CA MET A 103 -3.47 -12.31 4.74
C MET A 103 -3.30 -13.60 3.95
N LYS A 104 -2.31 -13.68 3.04
CA LYS A 104 -2.07 -14.88 2.21
C LYS A 104 -1.99 -16.20 2.98
N PRO A 105 -1.14 -16.33 4.02
CA PRO A 105 -1.07 -17.57 4.78
C PRO A 105 -2.39 -17.96 5.44
N LYS A 106 -3.18 -16.97 5.87
CA LYS A 106 -4.49 -17.21 6.49
C LYS A 106 -5.50 -17.75 5.47
N LEU A 107 -5.51 -17.18 4.26
CA LEU A 107 -6.37 -17.63 3.17
C LEU A 107 -5.95 -19.04 2.68
N MET A 108 -4.65 -19.28 2.53
CA MET A 108 -4.12 -20.57 2.13
C MET A 108 -4.45 -21.70 3.13
N GLY A 109 -4.43 -21.40 4.41
CA GLY A 109 -4.75 -22.35 5.48
C GLY A 109 -6.22 -22.43 5.82
N ALA A 110 -7.10 -21.68 5.16
CA ALA A 110 -8.52 -21.71 5.44
C ALA A 110 -9.18 -22.98 4.91
N VAL A 111 -9.82 -23.74 5.80
CA VAL A 111 -10.51 -24.99 5.50
C VAL A 111 -11.94 -24.97 6.03
N ASP A 112 -12.81 -25.76 5.40
CA ASP A 112 -14.16 -26.02 5.89
C ASP A 112 -14.17 -27.05 7.05
N LEU A 113 -15.37 -27.37 7.54
CA LEU A 113 -15.57 -28.38 8.60
C LEU A 113 -15.07 -29.80 8.27
N GLN A 114 -14.97 -30.09 7.00
CA GLN A 114 -14.50 -31.39 6.49
C GLN A 114 -13.01 -31.36 6.14
N GLY A 115 -12.31 -30.26 6.44
CA GLY A 115 -10.89 -30.09 6.14
C GLY A 115 -10.59 -29.76 4.68
N ARG A 116 -11.59 -29.39 3.86
CA ARG A 116 -11.38 -29.02 2.46
C ARG A 116 -10.95 -27.57 2.36
N PRO A 117 -9.94 -27.24 1.53
CA PRO A 117 -9.50 -25.87 1.33
C PRO A 117 -10.62 -24.99 0.75
N LEU A 118 -10.77 -23.76 1.30
CA LEU A 118 -11.79 -22.81 0.84
C LEU A 118 -11.33 -21.98 -0.37
N PHE A 119 -10.06 -21.55 -0.38
CA PHE A 119 -9.56 -20.60 -1.39
C PHE A 119 -8.50 -21.20 -2.31
N GLN A 120 -7.88 -22.31 -1.94
CA GLN A 120 -6.81 -22.92 -2.72
C GLN A 120 -6.88 -24.44 -2.59
N THR A 121 -6.96 -25.13 -3.73
CA THR A 121 -7.09 -26.59 -3.79
C THR A 121 -5.78 -27.35 -3.59
N SER A 122 -4.64 -26.68 -3.74
CA SER A 122 -3.31 -27.24 -3.52
C SER A 122 -2.42 -26.29 -2.73
N LEU A 123 -1.51 -26.83 -1.92
CA LEU A 123 -0.53 -26.02 -1.21
C LEU A 123 0.56 -25.54 -2.18
N ASP A 124 0.42 -24.32 -2.66
CA ASP A 124 1.39 -23.66 -3.52
C ASP A 124 1.73 -22.27 -2.96
N LEU A 125 2.91 -22.13 -2.38
CA LEU A 125 3.39 -20.86 -1.81
C LEU A 125 3.72 -19.81 -2.87
N SER A 126 3.88 -20.20 -4.14
CA SER A 126 4.11 -19.31 -5.27
C SER A 126 2.80 -18.75 -5.85
N ALA A 127 1.65 -19.30 -5.48
CA ALA A 127 0.35 -18.85 -5.96
C ALA A 127 0.12 -17.37 -5.65
N LYS A 128 -0.27 -16.62 -6.66
CA LYS A 128 -0.45 -15.16 -6.53
C LYS A 128 -1.70 -14.80 -5.73
N MET A 129 -2.74 -15.63 -5.77
CA MET A 129 -4.04 -15.40 -5.14
C MET A 129 -4.65 -14.02 -5.52
N ASP A 130 -4.52 -13.66 -6.80
CA ASP A 130 -4.94 -12.35 -7.31
C ASP A 130 -6.48 -12.19 -7.35
N ASN A 131 -7.22 -13.26 -7.01
CA ASN A 131 -8.67 -13.25 -6.89
C ASN A 131 -9.10 -13.81 -5.53
N LEU A 132 -10.01 -13.12 -4.88
CA LEU A 132 -10.66 -13.53 -3.65
C LEU A 132 -12.18 -13.48 -3.86
N ALA A 133 -12.86 -14.59 -3.65
CA ALA A 133 -14.30 -14.72 -3.91
C ALA A 133 -14.73 -14.26 -5.32
N GLY A 134 -13.89 -14.46 -6.34
CA GLY A 134 -14.15 -14.04 -7.72
C GLY A 134 -13.82 -12.57 -8.04
N LEU A 135 -13.40 -11.78 -7.05
CA LEU A 135 -13.05 -10.37 -7.22
C LEU A 135 -11.53 -10.15 -7.22
N PRO A 136 -11.04 -9.16 -7.97
CA PRO A 136 -9.62 -8.86 -8.04
C PRO A 136 -9.08 -8.44 -6.68
N THR A 137 -7.90 -8.95 -6.34
CA THR A 137 -7.25 -8.71 -5.05
C THR A 137 -5.81 -8.28 -5.26
N THR A 138 -5.45 -7.13 -4.71
CA THR A 138 -4.09 -6.60 -4.74
C THR A 138 -3.46 -6.65 -3.35
N TYR A 139 -2.20 -7.11 -3.27
CA TYR A 139 -1.49 -7.24 -2.00
C TYR A 139 -0.46 -6.13 -1.82
N THR A 140 -0.63 -5.33 -0.76
CA THR A 140 0.31 -4.30 -0.35
C THR A 140 0.47 -4.24 1.16
N ARG A 141 1.68 -3.98 1.64
CA ARG A 141 1.93 -3.78 3.08
C ARG A 141 1.38 -2.44 3.60
N ALA A 142 0.93 -1.57 2.71
CA ALA A 142 0.31 -0.30 3.08
C ALA A 142 -1.02 -0.51 3.81
N VAL A 143 -1.76 -1.59 3.53
CA VAL A 143 -3.02 -1.92 4.20
C VAL A 143 -2.84 -1.99 5.72
N SER A 144 -1.80 -2.63 6.20
CA SER A 144 -1.48 -2.66 7.63
C SER A 144 -0.71 -1.43 8.13
N GLY A 145 -0.43 -0.47 7.26
CA GLY A 145 0.41 0.68 7.58
C GLY A 145 1.88 0.34 7.77
N LYS A 146 2.28 -0.94 7.69
CA LYS A 146 3.65 -1.38 7.94
C LYS A 146 4.52 -1.26 6.70
N ILE A 147 4.81 -0.03 6.34
CA ILE A 147 5.81 0.32 5.33
C ILE A 147 7.04 0.90 6.07
N GLY A 148 8.14 0.15 6.05
CA GLY A 148 9.33 0.53 6.81
C GLY A 148 9.14 0.32 8.32
N ALA A 149 9.41 1.36 9.13
CA ALA A 149 9.35 1.31 10.60
C ALA A 149 7.98 1.68 11.19
N VAL A 150 6.96 1.83 10.37
CA VAL A 150 5.63 2.23 10.84
C VAL A 150 4.96 1.11 11.65
N ALA A 151 4.23 1.49 12.69
CA ALA A 151 3.48 0.55 13.53
C ALA A 151 2.34 -0.13 12.75
N ASP A 152 2.06 -1.38 13.09
CA ASP A 152 1.00 -2.17 12.48
C ASP A 152 -0.39 -1.69 12.95
N THR A 153 -1.24 -1.24 12.02
CA THR A 153 -2.63 -0.83 12.31
C THR A 153 -3.56 -2.02 12.55
N LYS A 154 -3.07 -3.24 12.37
CA LYS A 154 -3.83 -4.51 12.41
C LYS A 154 -4.85 -4.70 11.29
N THR A 155 -5.10 -3.72 10.43
CA THR A 155 -5.91 -3.90 9.21
C THR A 155 -5.26 -4.95 8.32
N ARG A 156 -6.05 -5.89 7.81
CA ARG A 156 -5.56 -7.01 6.99
C ARG A 156 -6.18 -7.05 5.60
N LEU A 157 -7.38 -6.55 5.48
CA LEU A 157 -8.15 -6.54 4.25
C LEU A 157 -8.98 -5.26 4.20
N ILE A 158 -9.06 -4.65 3.04
CA ILE A 158 -9.98 -3.55 2.75
C ILE A 158 -10.71 -3.97 1.48
N GLY A 159 -12.02 -4.04 1.54
CA GLY A 159 -12.85 -4.35 0.39
C GLY A 159 -13.88 -3.25 0.17
N GLY A 160 -14.34 -3.08 -1.06
CA GLY A 160 -15.37 -2.09 -1.35
C GLY A 160 -15.41 -1.67 -2.81
N ASP A 161 -16.03 -0.52 -3.03
CA ASP A 161 -16.19 0.07 -4.36
C ASP A 161 -15.04 1.02 -4.70
N PHE A 162 -14.03 0.50 -5.38
CA PHE A 162 -12.87 1.27 -5.81
C PHE A 162 -13.15 2.31 -6.91
N ALA A 163 -14.35 2.34 -7.51
CA ALA A 163 -14.76 3.42 -8.40
C ALA A 163 -14.96 4.75 -7.66
N ASN A 164 -15.13 4.70 -6.33
CA ASN A 164 -15.20 5.87 -5.47
C ASN A 164 -13.87 6.55 -5.18
N ILE A 165 -12.75 5.95 -5.61
CA ILE A 165 -11.40 6.52 -5.43
C ILE A 165 -10.89 7.05 -6.77
N LYS A 166 -10.39 8.29 -6.75
CA LYS A 166 -9.63 8.85 -7.87
C LYS A 166 -8.29 9.35 -7.36
N VAL A 167 -7.22 8.91 -8.00
CA VAL A 167 -5.85 9.37 -7.74
C VAL A 167 -5.31 9.98 -9.02
N GLY A 168 -4.71 11.15 -8.93
CA GLY A 168 -4.11 11.82 -10.06
C GLY A 168 -2.78 12.46 -9.69
N PHE A 169 -1.88 12.54 -10.66
CA PHE A 169 -0.66 13.33 -10.54
C PHE A 169 -0.90 14.72 -11.11
N VAL A 170 -0.51 15.73 -10.36
CA VAL A 170 -0.73 17.14 -10.75
C VAL A 170 0.26 17.56 -11.83
N ASN A 171 1.52 17.13 -11.69
CA ASN A 171 2.60 17.40 -12.62
C ASN A 171 3.39 16.12 -12.90
N ASP A 172 4.17 16.15 -13.98
CA ASP A 172 5.15 15.10 -14.24
C ASP A 172 6.19 15.01 -13.12
N ILE A 173 6.71 13.82 -12.93
CA ILE A 173 7.76 13.58 -11.96
C ILE A 173 9.02 14.31 -12.39
N THR A 174 9.46 15.29 -11.61
CA THR A 174 10.69 16.03 -11.88
C THR A 174 11.88 15.41 -11.18
N ILE A 175 13.01 15.36 -11.90
CA ILE A 175 14.30 14.92 -11.37
C ILE A 175 15.27 16.08 -11.50
N ARG A 176 15.83 16.50 -10.37
CA ARG A 176 16.88 17.52 -10.33
C ARG A 176 18.16 16.90 -9.81
N GLN A 177 19.26 17.20 -10.46
CA GLN A 177 20.59 16.77 -10.08
C GLN A 177 21.38 17.96 -9.52
N THR A 178 22.18 17.74 -8.50
CA THR A 178 23.06 18.74 -7.91
C THR A 178 24.34 18.12 -7.39
N ASP A 179 25.43 18.83 -7.53
CA ASP A 179 26.75 18.51 -6.99
C ASP A 179 27.26 19.55 -5.97
N THR A 180 26.56 20.69 -5.84
CA THR A 180 26.99 21.82 -5.01
C THR A 180 26.29 21.92 -3.66
N ALA A 181 25.23 21.13 -3.43
CA ALA A 181 24.45 21.19 -2.20
C ALA A 181 25.18 20.56 -1.01
N THR A 182 24.84 21.02 0.17
CA THR A 182 25.17 20.35 1.43
C THR A 182 23.94 19.61 1.92
N LEU A 183 24.04 18.29 2.11
CA LEU A 183 22.95 17.44 2.54
C LEU A 183 23.07 17.13 4.02
N VAL A 184 21.92 17.01 4.69
CA VAL A 184 21.81 16.52 6.07
C VAL A 184 21.16 15.15 6.05
N ASP A 185 21.88 14.11 6.49
CA ASP A 185 21.40 12.73 6.57
C ASP A 185 21.49 12.25 8.03
N GLY A 186 20.39 12.41 8.76
CA GLY A 186 20.38 12.27 10.21
C GLY A 186 21.26 13.34 10.86
N ASP A 187 22.26 12.87 11.63
CA ASP A 187 23.25 13.75 12.31
C ASP A 187 24.49 14.07 11.47
N LYS A 188 24.55 13.57 10.23
CA LYS A 188 25.69 13.74 9.34
C LYS A 188 25.42 14.85 8.32
N THR A 189 26.39 15.76 8.21
CA THR A 189 26.43 16.77 7.16
C THR A 189 27.37 16.32 6.04
N VAL A 190 26.84 16.24 4.81
CA VAL A 190 27.58 15.78 3.64
C VAL A 190 27.67 16.91 2.63
N PRO A 191 28.81 17.62 2.53
CA PRO A 191 29.05 18.63 1.51
C PRO A 191 29.42 17.93 0.20
N LEU A 192 28.49 17.91 -0.77
CA LEU A 192 28.65 17.14 -2.01
C LEU A 192 29.90 17.56 -2.81
N TRP A 193 30.12 18.87 -2.95
CA TRP A 193 31.29 19.40 -3.69
C TRP A 193 32.62 18.94 -3.09
N GLN A 194 32.77 19.02 -1.77
CA GLN A 194 34.02 18.66 -1.10
C GLN A 194 34.32 17.16 -1.14
N GLN A 195 33.28 16.34 -1.29
CA GLN A 195 33.40 14.89 -1.32
C GLN A 195 33.27 14.30 -2.72
N ASN A 196 33.26 15.16 -3.77
CA ASN A 196 33.09 14.76 -5.16
C ASN A 196 31.86 13.84 -5.37
N MET A 197 30.71 14.25 -4.80
CA MET A 197 29.46 13.49 -4.85
C MET A 197 28.37 14.23 -5.60
N GLU A 198 27.42 13.46 -6.13
CA GLU A 198 26.20 13.96 -6.76
C GLU A 198 24.96 13.46 -6.04
N ALA A 199 23.93 14.29 -5.99
CA ALA A 199 22.65 13.93 -5.42
C ALA A 199 21.51 14.20 -6.40
N TYR A 200 20.47 13.38 -6.30
CA TYR A 200 19.26 13.51 -7.10
C TYR A 200 18.08 13.82 -6.19
N LEU A 201 17.38 14.91 -6.50
CA LEU A 201 16.10 15.28 -5.89
C LEU A 201 14.99 14.88 -6.85
N ILE A 202 14.07 14.08 -6.35
CA ILE A 202 12.92 13.61 -7.11
C ILE A 202 11.66 14.15 -6.44
N GLU A 203 10.86 14.88 -7.21
CA GLU A 203 9.61 15.49 -6.76
C GLU A 203 8.44 14.92 -7.57
N ALA A 204 7.37 14.56 -6.87
CA ALA A 204 6.10 14.18 -7.44
C ALA A 204 4.97 14.85 -6.66
N GLN A 205 4.02 15.44 -7.37
CA GLN A 205 2.82 16.02 -6.77
C GLN A 205 1.62 15.18 -7.18
N PHE A 206 0.90 14.66 -6.20
CA PHE A 206 -0.31 13.87 -6.43
C PHE A 206 -1.45 14.35 -5.55
N ALA A 207 -2.66 14.11 -6.01
CA ALA A 207 -3.88 14.37 -5.26
C ALA A 207 -4.79 13.14 -5.36
N TRP A 208 -5.64 12.97 -4.37
CA TRP A 208 -6.66 11.93 -4.38
C TRP A 208 -7.97 12.46 -3.81
N VAL A 209 -9.04 11.81 -4.20
CA VAL A 209 -10.40 12.06 -3.71
C VAL A 209 -11.05 10.71 -3.47
N ILE A 210 -11.63 10.54 -2.29
CA ILE A 210 -12.54 9.46 -1.95
C ILE A 210 -13.93 10.09 -1.84
N ARG A 211 -14.87 9.64 -2.68
CA ARG A 211 -16.22 10.23 -2.70
C ARG A 211 -17.01 9.89 -1.44
N ASP A 212 -16.88 8.66 -0.97
CA ASP A 212 -17.49 8.18 0.24
C ASP A 212 -16.61 7.08 0.86
N VAL A 213 -16.19 7.28 2.09
CA VAL A 213 -15.38 6.31 2.83
C VAL A 213 -16.21 5.10 3.30
N ASN A 214 -17.54 5.24 3.39
CA ASN A 214 -18.42 4.13 3.77
C ASN A 214 -18.63 3.10 2.65
N ALA A 215 -18.17 3.40 1.43
CA ALA A 215 -18.09 2.43 0.34
C ALA A 215 -17.03 1.32 0.58
N PHE A 216 -16.38 1.35 1.73
CA PHE A 216 -15.28 0.42 2.10
C PHE A 216 -15.48 -0.18 3.48
N CYS A 217 -15.02 -1.44 3.64
CA CYS A 217 -14.97 -2.19 4.88
C CYS A 217 -13.57 -2.75 5.12
#